data_86e6e04c3220456339874272745b748e
#
_entry.id   86e6e04c3220456339874272745b748e
#
_cell.length_a   1.000
_cell.length_b   1.000
_cell.length_c   1.000
_cell.angle_alpha   90.00
_cell.angle_beta   90.00
_cell.angle_gamma   90.00
#
_symmetry.space_group_name_H-M   'P 1'
#
loop_
_entity.id
_entity.type
_entity.pdbx_description
1 polymer ?
#
loop_
_entity_poly.entity_id
_entity_poly.type
_entity_poly.pdbx_seq_one_letter_code
_entity_poly.pdbx_strand_id
1 'polypeptide(L)'
;MSKVVNELEKLVLNVPANTAVNLQHIEHNIGISKDFNVFELQTALGTKNAYRAFQIVDYFAKNPKSSPFMLIIASLNNYFVKVLKYHYLPDKSPQAASKQLGVASFFVGDYEKASRLYPRRNCFDVIQIIAEYDLKSKGLGANATPHGELLKELIFKILNV
;
A
#
# COMPACT_ATOMS: atom_id res chain seq x y z
N MET A 1 23.80 -6.07 -16.52
CA MET A 1 23.44 -7.00 -15.43
C MET A 1 22.14 -6.56 -14.81
N SER A 2 21.27 -7.48 -14.40
CA SER A 2 19.98 -7.10 -13.84
C SER A 2 20.16 -6.52 -12.43
N LYS A 3 19.30 -5.56 -12.03
CA LYS A 3 19.32 -4.93 -10.69
C LYS A 3 19.27 -5.98 -9.56
N VAL A 4 18.60 -7.10 -9.83
CA VAL A 4 18.48 -8.24 -8.89
C VAL A 4 19.84 -8.90 -8.63
N VAL A 5 20.66 -9.09 -9.65
CA VAL A 5 22.01 -9.70 -9.53
C VAL A 5 22.89 -8.83 -8.64
N ASN A 6 22.90 -7.52 -8.88
CA ASN A 6 23.71 -6.59 -8.07
C ASN A 6 23.28 -6.56 -6.58
N GLU A 7 21.97 -6.68 -6.30
CA GLU A 7 21.48 -6.71 -4.92
C GLU A 7 21.81 -8.06 -4.23
N LEU A 8 21.79 -9.17 -4.98
CA LEU A 8 22.22 -10.47 -4.46
C LEU A 8 23.72 -10.51 -4.20
N GLU A 9 24.55 -9.91 -5.06
CA GLU A 9 26.01 -9.81 -4.85
C GLU A 9 26.31 -9.01 -3.58
N LYS A 10 25.64 -7.89 -3.33
CA LYS A 10 25.77 -7.13 -2.08
C LYS A 10 25.38 -7.96 -0.85
N LEU A 11 24.29 -8.75 -0.96
CA LEU A 11 23.87 -9.62 0.11
C LEU A 11 24.93 -10.66 0.46
N VAL A 12 25.52 -11.31 -0.56
CA VAL A 12 26.58 -12.33 -0.38
C VAL A 12 27.84 -11.75 0.26
N LEU A 13 28.19 -10.49 -0.07
CA LEU A 13 29.35 -9.82 0.51
C LEU A 13 29.18 -9.45 1.99
N ASN A 14 27.95 -9.22 2.44
CA ASN A 14 27.65 -8.70 3.78
C ASN A 14 27.16 -9.79 4.75
N VAL A 15 26.81 -10.97 4.27
CA VAL A 15 26.39 -12.09 5.12
C VAL A 15 27.59 -13.02 5.36
N PRO A 16 27.89 -13.42 6.61
CA PRO A 16 29.00 -14.32 6.91
C PRO A 16 28.94 -15.61 6.09
N ALA A 17 30.08 -16.09 5.61
CA ALA A 17 30.17 -17.34 4.86
C ALA A 17 29.54 -18.50 5.66
N ASN A 18 28.81 -19.39 4.97
CA ASN A 18 28.08 -20.53 5.55
C ASN A 18 26.91 -20.16 6.48
N THR A 19 26.39 -18.94 6.41
CA THR A 19 25.18 -18.55 7.14
C THR A 19 23.97 -18.66 6.21
N ALA A 20 22.89 -19.31 6.66
CA ALA A 20 21.64 -19.33 5.91
C ALA A 20 21.07 -17.90 5.83
N VAL A 21 20.81 -17.45 4.61
CA VAL A 21 20.21 -16.14 4.38
C VAL A 21 18.78 -16.15 4.91
N ASN A 22 18.50 -15.32 5.90
CA ASN A 22 17.18 -15.13 6.50
C ASN A 22 16.57 -13.77 6.10
N LEU A 23 15.30 -13.54 6.48
CA LEU A 23 14.60 -12.29 6.18
C LEU A 23 15.33 -11.05 6.70
N GLN A 24 15.93 -11.13 7.90
CA GLN A 24 16.67 -10.01 8.49
C GLN A 24 17.93 -9.67 7.70
N HIS A 25 18.64 -10.66 7.15
CA HIS A 25 19.78 -10.42 6.26
C HIS A 25 19.35 -9.71 4.97
N ILE A 26 18.20 -10.10 4.42
CA ILE A 26 17.61 -9.46 3.22
C ILE A 26 17.20 -8.02 3.53
N GLU A 27 16.50 -7.79 4.62
CA GLU A 27 16.05 -6.46 5.06
C GLU A 27 17.20 -5.50 5.31
N HIS A 28 18.27 -5.97 5.97
CA HIS A 28 19.41 -5.12 6.31
C HIS A 28 20.30 -4.78 5.10
N ASN A 29 20.44 -5.67 4.12
CA ASN A 29 21.43 -5.53 3.04
C ASN A 29 20.85 -5.07 1.69
N ILE A 30 19.56 -5.32 1.41
CA ILE A 30 18.93 -4.93 0.14
C ILE A 30 18.30 -3.52 0.20
N GLY A 31 18.43 -2.87 1.36
CA GLY A 31 18.07 -1.45 1.54
C GLY A 31 16.57 -1.18 1.73
N ILE A 32 16.34 -0.17 2.49
CA ILE A 32 15.11 0.37 3.08
C ILE A 32 13.96 0.67 2.09
N SER A 33 14.13 0.50 0.78
CA SER A 33 13.05 0.75 -0.17
C SER A 33 11.88 -0.26 -0.08
N LYS A 34 12.01 -1.32 0.74
CA LYS A 34 10.93 -2.27 1.00
C LYS A 34 9.96 -1.80 2.09
N ASP A 35 10.43 -1.02 3.07
CA ASP A 35 9.63 -0.57 4.20
C ASP A 35 8.69 0.59 3.86
N PHE A 36 8.95 1.29 2.75
CA PHE A 36 8.14 2.41 2.31
C PHE A 36 7.65 2.19 0.87
N ASN A 37 6.75 1.24 0.71
CA ASN A 37 6.12 0.96 -0.57
C ASN A 37 4.60 1.04 -0.46
N VAL A 38 3.91 1.02 -1.60
CA VAL A 38 2.45 1.19 -1.63
C VAL A 38 1.71 0.02 -0.97
N PHE A 39 2.28 -1.18 -0.93
CA PHE A 39 1.66 -2.33 -0.27
C PHE A 39 1.72 -2.20 1.25
N GLU A 40 2.84 -1.67 1.79
CA GLU A 40 2.95 -1.31 3.20
C GLU A 40 1.94 -0.23 3.58
N LEU A 41 1.71 0.76 2.70
CA LEU A 41 0.68 1.77 2.91
C LEU A 41 -0.72 1.14 2.94
N GLN A 42 -1.02 0.21 2.02
CA GLN A 42 -2.28 -0.54 2.03
C GLN A 42 -2.49 -1.30 3.33
N THR A 43 -1.45 -2.00 3.81
CA THR A 43 -1.48 -2.74 5.09
C THR A 43 -1.70 -1.80 6.28
N ALA A 44 -0.98 -0.67 6.30
CA ALA A 44 -1.13 0.33 7.36
C ALA A 44 -2.55 0.92 7.40
N LEU A 45 -3.13 1.22 6.24
CA LEU A 45 -4.51 1.70 6.12
C LEU A 45 -5.51 0.60 6.50
N GLY A 46 -5.33 -0.63 5.99
CA GLY A 46 -6.20 -1.77 6.26
C GLY A 46 -6.26 -2.16 7.74
N THR A 47 -5.25 -1.79 8.51
CA THR A 47 -5.18 -1.98 9.98
C THR A 47 -5.42 -0.69 10.77
N LYS A 48 -5.76 0.42 10.10
CA LYS A 48 -5.88 1.78 10.68
C LYS A 48 -4.66 2.21 11.50
N ASN A 49 -3.46 1.74 11.14
CA ASN A 49 -2.21 2.17 11.75
C ASN A 49 -1.79 3.54 11.21
N ALA A 50 -2.33 4.61 11.82
CA ALA A 50 -2.09 5.99 11.41
C ALA A 50 -0.60 6.36 11.45
N TYR A 51 0.12 5.96 12.50
CA TYR A 51 1.54 6.27 12.65
C TYR A 51 2.35 5.74 11.46
N ARG A 52 2.17 4.45 11.12
CA ARG A 52 2.88 3.83 10.00
C ARG A 52 2.47 4.42 8.66
N ALA A 53 1.17 4.68 8.46
CA ALA A 53 0.67 5.30 7.25
C ALA A 53 1.33 6.66 6.98
N PHE A 54 1.41 7.53 8.00
CA PHE A 54 2.04 8.85 7.86
C PHE A 54 3.55 8.79 7.67
N GLN A 55 4.26 7.84 8.27
CA GLN A 55 5.68 7.62 7.99
C GLN A 55 5.92 7.31 6.50
N ILE A 56 5.09 6.41 5.92
CA ILE A 56 5.20 6.03 4.51
C ILE A 56 4.87 7.22 3.60
N VAL A 57 3.83 7.98 3.94
CA VAL A 57 3.42 9.16 3.17
C VAL A 57 4.47 10.27 3.20
N ASP A 58 5.10 10.51 4.34
CA ASP A 58 6.22 11.46 4.42
C ASP A 58 7.41 11.04 3.55
N TYR A 59 7.69 9.75 3.49
CA TYR A 59 8.71 9.23 2.57
C TYR A 59 8.32 9.46 1.11
N PHE A 60 7.08 9.17 0.72
CA PHE A 60 6.59 9.41 -0.65
C PHE A 60 6.62 10.88 -1.03
N ALA A 61 6.22 11.78 -0.13
CA ALA A 61 6.24 13.22 -0.35
C ALA A 61 7.67 13.75 -0.60
N LYS A 62 8.67 13.17 0.08
CA LYS A 62 10.09 13.51 -0.11
C LYS A 62 10.71 12.85 -1.36
N ASN A 63 10.10 11.79 -1.89
CA ASN A 63 10.61 11.00 -3.01
C ASN A 63 9.59 10.88 -4.16
N PRO A 64 9.08 11.97 -4.74
CA PRO A 64 7.97 11.94 -5.70
C PRO A 64 8.32 11.23 -7.02
N LYS A 65 9.60 11.15 -7.38
CA LYS A 65 10.05 10.44 -8.59
C LYS A 65 9.95 8.92 -8.44
N SER A 66 10.27 8.38 -7.26
CA SER A 66 10.18 6.93 -6.98
C SER A 66 8.78 6.50 -6.57
N SER A 67 7.95 7.44 -6.14
CA SER A 67 6.59 7.19 -5.64
C SER A 67 5.60 8.18 -6.26
N PRO A 68 5.29 8.06 -7.57
CA PRO A 68 4.40 8.97 -8.26
C PRO A 68 2.98 8.93 -7.67
N PHE A 69 2.41 10.10 -7.38
CA PHE A 69 1.09 10.24 -6.77
C PHE A 69 0.00 9.43 -7.49
N MET A 70 -0.02 9.47 -8.83
CA MET A 70 -1.01 8.75 -9.64
C MET A 70 -0.95 7.23 -9.45
N LEU A 71 0.24 6.67 -9.28
CA LEU A 71 0.39 5.23 -9.02
C LEU A 71 -0.08 4.86 -7.62
N ILE A 72 0.17 5.73 -6.64
CA ILE A 72 -0.33 5.53 -5.27
C ILE A 72 -1.85 5.56 -5.26
N ILE A 73 -2.48 6.57 -5.85
CA ILE A 73 -3.94 6.70 -5.97
C ILE A 73 -4.57 5.47 -6.62
N ALA A 74 -4.06 5.05 -7.78
CA ALA A 74 -4.56 3.89 -8.50
C ALA A 74 -4.47 2.60 -7.66
N SER A 75 -3.36 2.44 -6.94
CA SER A 75 -3.12 1.30 -6.08
C SER A 75 -4.05 1.28 -4.85
N LEU A 76 -4.27 2.44 -4.21
CA LEU A 76 -5.21 2.57 -3.09
C LEU A 76 -6.66 2.32 -3.54
N ASN A 77 -7.06 2.87 -4.69
CA ASN A 77 -8.39 2.60 -5.25
C ASN A 77 -8.62 1.11 -5.48
N ASN A 78 -7.65 0.44 -6.14
CA ASN A 78 -7.73 -1.00 -6.39
C ASN A 78 -7.82 -1.80 -5.08
N TYR A 79 -7.06 -1.41 -4.06
CA TYR A 79 -7.11 -2.04 -2.75
C TYR A 79 -8.50 -1.91 -2.11
N PHE A 80 -9.07 -0.71 -1.99
CA PHE A 80 -10.37 -0.51 -1.36
C PHE A 80 -11.53 -1.09 -2.17
N VAL A 81 -11.44 -1.13 -3.50
CA VAL A 81 -12.37 -1.87 -4.35
C VAL A 81 -12.34 -3.37 -4.02
N LYS A 82 -11.16 -3.95 -3.76
CA LYS A 82 -11.06 -5.36 -3.34
C LYS A 82 -11.58 -5.57 -1.92
N VAL A 83 -11.34 -4.64 -0.99
CA VAL A 83 -11.95 -4.69 0.35
C VAL A 83 -13.48 -4.66 0.25
N LEU A 84 -14.02 -3.78 -0.59
CA LEU A 84 -15.46 -3.73 -0.85
C LEU A 84 -15.98 -5.02 -1.48
N LYS A 85 -15.28 -5.58 -2.47
CA LYS A 85 -15.64 -6.88 -3.08
C LYS A 85 -15.65 -8.00 -2.05
N TYR A 86 -14.70 -8.02 -1.10
CA TYR A 86 -14.66 -9.03 -0.05
C TYR A 86 -15.96 -9.08 0.79
N HIS A 87 -16.62 -7.94 1.01
CA HIS A 87 -17.90 -7.91 1.70
C HIS A 87 -19.02 -8.68 0.99
N TYR A 88 -18.96 -8.75 -0.34
CA TYR A 88 -19.98 -9.36 -1.18
C TYR A 88 -19.64 -10.81 -1.60
N LEU A 89 -18.52 -11.35 -1.16
CA LEU A 89 -18.18 -12.73 -1.47
C LEU A 89 -19.16 -13.70 -0.81
N PRO A 90 -19.75 -14.62 -1.57
CA PRO A 90 -20.62 -15.65 -1.03
C PRO A 90 -19.81 -16.70 -0.23
N ASP A 91 -18.59 -17.01 -0.70
CA ASP A 91 -17.64 -17.88 -0.03
C ASP A 91 -16.36 -17.08 0.30
N LYS A 92 -16.06 -17.00 1.58
CA LYS A 92 -14.89 -16.27 2.14
C LYS A 92 -13.74 -17.20 2.49
N SER A 93 -13.80 -18.48 2.08
CA SER A 93 -12.64 -19.37 2.22
C SER A 93 -11.42 -18.78 1.50
N PRO A 94 -10.20 -18.98 2.03
CA PRO A 94 -8.99 -18.38 1.45
C PRO A 94 -8.83 -18.67 -0.04
N GLN A 95 -9.17 -19.87 -0.51
CA GLN A 95 -9.06 -20.29 -1.89
C GLN A 95 -10.09 -19.58 -2.80
N ALA A 96 -11.36 -19.55 -2.38
CA ALA A 96 -12.43 -18.91 -3.16
C ALA A 96 -12.23 -17.40 -3.21
N ALA A 97 -11.94 -16.77 -2.06
CA ALA A 97 -11.68 -15.34 -1.98
C ALA A 97 -10.44 -14.91 -2.79
N SER A 98 -9.36 -15.69 -2.73
CA SER A 98 -8.14 -15.48 -3.53
C SER A 98 -8.46 -15.38 -5.02
N LYS A 99 -9.21 -16.35 -5.55
CA LYS A 99 -9.62 -16.38 -6.96
C LYS A 99 -10.51 -15.18 -7.34
N GLN A 100 -11.47 -14.84 -6.50
CA GLN A 100 -12.43 -13.76 -6.75
C GLN A 100 -11.78 -12.36 -6.66
N LEU A 101 -10.86 -12.16 -5.72
CA LEU A 101 -10.15 -10.90 -5.53
C LEU A 101 -8.93 -10.75 -6.47
N GLY A 102 -8.46 -11.85 -7.07
CA GLY A 102 -7.24 -11.86 -7.86
C GLY A 102 -6.00 -11.52 -7.02
N VAL A 103 -5.87 -12.17 -5.85
CA VAL A 103 -4.74 -12.01 -4.94
C VAL A 103 -4.26 -13.37 -4.47
N ALA A 104 -3.01 -13.50 -4.02
CA ALA A 104 -2.54 -14.76 -3.46
C ALA A 104 -3.28 -15.09 -2.15
N SER A 105 -3.52 -16.37 -1.87
CA SER A 105 -4.36 -16.84 -0.76
C SER A 105 -3.89 -16.35 0.61
N PHE A 106 -2.58 -16.18 0.80
CA PHE A 106 -2.02 -15.69 2.07
C PHE A 106 -2.32 -14.21 2.34
N PHE A 107 -2.70 -13.42 1.32
CA PHE A 107 -3.13 -12.03 1.51
C PHE A 107 -4.63 -11.89 1.84
N VAL A 108 -5.43 -12.94 1.67
CA VAL A 108 -6.89 -12.86 1.91
C VAL A 108 -7.19 -12.42 3.34
N GLY A 109 -6.41 -12.89 4.32
CA GLY A 109 -6.56 -12.48 5.72
C GLY A 109 -6.40 -10.98 5.98
N ASP A 110 -5.62 -10.28 5.16
CA ASP A 110 -5.45 -8.83 5.28
C ASP A 110 -6.69 -8.09 4.76
N TYR A 111 -7.31 -8.57 3.69
CA TYR A 111 -8.60 -8.05 3.21
C TYR A 111 -9.74 -8.33 4.19
N GLU A 112 -9.73 -9.49 4.85
CA GLU A 112 -10.67 -9.80 5.92
C GLU A 112 -10.54 -8.82 7.08
N LYS A 113 -9.32 -8.58 7.59
CA LYS A 113 -9.07 -7.60 8.66
C LYS A 113 -9.52 -6.21 8.25
N ALA A 114 -9.15 -5.76 7.05
CA ALA A 114 -9.55 -4.46 6.53
C ALA A 114 -11.08 -4.34 6.41
N SER A 115 -11.78 -5.37 5.96
CA SER A 115 -13.24 -5.37 5.85
C SER A 115 -13.97 -5.21 7.20
N ARG A 116 -13.36 -5.67 8.28
CA ARG A 116 -13.89 -5.46 9.63
C ARG A 116 -13.77 -4.01 10.09
N LEU A 117 -12.69 -3.32 9.70
CA LEU A 117 -12.41 -1.93 10.07
C LEU A 117 -13.05 -0.91 9.11
N TYR A 118 -13.36 -1.32 7.90
CA TYR A 118 -14.03 -0.53 6.87
C TYR A 118 -15.32 -1.24 6.43
N PRO A 119 -16.46 -1.00 7.12
CA PRO A 119 -17.77 -1.45 6.66
C PRO A 119 -18.07 -1.00 5.23
N ARG A 120 -19.05 -1.63 4.56
CA ARG A 120 -19.36 -1.34 3.15
C ARG A 120 -19.50 0.14 2.84
N ARG A 121 -20.22 0.89 3.70
CA ARG A 121 -20.41 2.33 3.54
C ARG A 121 -19.07 3.06 3.54
N ASN A 122 -18.22 2.78 4.52
CA ASN A 122 -16.91 3.39 4.63
C ASN A 122 -16.02 3.08 3.41
N CYS A 123 -16.12 1.88 2.83
CA CYS A 123 -15.41 1.56 1.58
C CYS A 123 -15.88 2.45 0.42
N PHE A 124 -17.19 2.72 0.29
CA PHE A 124 -17.71 3.65 -0.72
C PHE A 124 -17.21 5.07 -0.47
N ASP A 125 -17.26 5.54 0.78
CA ASP A 125 -16.78 6.87 1.14
C ASP A 125 -15.29 7.02 0.82
N VAL A 126 -14.46 6.02 1.13
CA VAL A 126 -13.03 6.01 0.78
C VAL A 126 -12.81 6.06 -0.73
N ILE A 127 -13.55 5.27 -1.51
CA ILE A 127 -13.43 5.26 -2.98
C ILE A 127 -13.80 6.64 -3.56
N GLN A 128 -14.83 7.30 -3.03
CA GLN A 128 -15.21 8.66 -3.42
C GLN A 128 -14.13 9.68 -3.06
N ILE A 129 -13.56 9.60 -1.84
CA ILE A 129 -12.46 10.44 -1.42
C ILE A 129 -11.26 10.27 -2.35
N ILE A 130 -10.89 9.04 -2.70
CA ILE A 130 -9.78 8.76 -3.61
C ILE A 130 -10.05 9.40 -4.99
N ALA A 131 -11.27 9.28 -5.52
CA ALA A 131 -11.65 9.90 -6.80
C ALA A 131 -11.59 11.44 -6.75
N GLU A 132 -12.01 12.06 -5.63
CA GLU A 132 -11.88 13.51 -5.40
C GLU A 132 -10.41 13.94 -5.49
N TYR A 133 -9.50 13.21 -4.84
CA TYR A 133 -8.06 13.55 -4.84
C TYR A 133 -7.38 13.25 -6.18
N ASP A 134 -7.85 12.29 -6.94
CA ASP A 134 -7.42 12.10 -8.32
C ASP A 134 -7.76 13.32 -9.18
N LEU A 135 -8.97 13.85 -9.07
CA LEU A 135 -9.39 15.08 -9.77
C LEU A 135 -8.59 16.31 -9.31
N LYS A 136 -8.39 16.48 -8.00
CA LYS A 136 -7.57 17.56 -7.45
C LYS A 136 -6.13 17.53 -7.98
N SER A 137 -5.53 16.35 -8.10
CA SER A 137 -4.17 16.19 -8.63
C SER A 137 -4.04 16.62 -10.09
N LYS A 138 -5.16 16.64 -10.83
CA LYS A 138 -5.27 17.09 -12.23
C LYS A 138 -5.65 18.57 -12.35
N GLY A 139 -5.68 19.31 -11.23
CA GLY A 139 -6.02 20.72 -11.19
C GLY A 139 -7.51 21.05 -11.16
N LEU A 140 -8.39 20.05 -11.00
CA LEU A 140 -9.83 20.26 -10.88
C LEU A 140 -10.18 20.54 -9.41
N GLY A 141 -10.55 21.79 -9.12
CA GLY A 141 -11.01 22.20 -7.77
C GLY A 141 -9.92 22.35 -6.72
N ALA A 142 -8.66 22.39 -7.09
CA ALA A 142 -7.54 22.69 -6.19
C ALA A 142 -6.72 23.86 -6.75
N ASN A 143 -6.35 24.80 -5.89
CA ASN A 143 -5.17 25.62 -6.10
C ASN A 143 -3.96 24.67 -6.20
N ALA A 144 -2.88 25.05 -6.87
CA ALA A 144 -1.70 24.23 -7.15
C ALA A 144 -1.05 23.61 -5.87
N THR A 145 -1.79 22.74 -5.20
CA THR A 145 -1.34 22.06 -3.97
C THR A 145 -0.35 20.95 -4.35
N PRO A 146 0.84 20.92 -3.73
CA PRO A 146 1.81 19.87 -4.01
C PRO A 146 1.23 18.48 -3.76
N HIS A 147 1.59 17.51 -4.61
CA HIS A 147 1.11 16.12 -4.50
C HIS A 147 1.40 15.48 -3.13
N GLY A 148 2.50 15.85 -2.48
CA GLY A 148 2.82 15.37 -1.14
C GLY A 148 1.80 15.81 -0.09
N GLU A 149 1.33 17.05 -0.16
CA GLU A 149 0.30 17.57 0.76
C GLU A 149 -1.08 16.95 0.44
N LEU A 150 -1.43 16.85 -0.85
CA LEU A 150 -2.65 16.14 -1.25
C LEU A 150 -2.67 14.70 -0.73
N LEU A 151 -1.52 14.02 -0.76
CA LEU A 151 -1.41 12.65 -0.26
C LEU A 151 -1.63 12.59 1.25
N LYS A 152 -1.05 13.50 2.03
CA LYS A 152 -1.25 13.57 3.48
C LYS A 152 -2.72 13.80 3.84
N GLU A 153 -3.38 14.75 3.18
CA GLU A 153 -4.81 15.01 3.37
C GLU A 153 -5.66 13.77 3.03
N LEU A 154 -5.39 13.14 1.90
CA LEU A 154 -6.08 11.92 1.48
C LEU A 154 -5.99 10.84 2.55
N ILE A 155 -4.78 10.54 3.03
CA ILE A 155 -4.55 9.50 4.03
C ILE A 155 -5.24 9.85 5.36
N PHE A 156 -5.20 11.11 5.76
CA PHE A 156 -5.94 11.58 6.94
C PHE A 156 -7.44 11.31 6.80
N LYS A 157 -8.05 11.67 5.67
CA LYS A 157 -9.48 11.42 5.42
C LYS A 157 -9.81 9.92 5.43
N ILE A 158 -9.02 9.08 4.77
CA ILE A 158 -9.24 7.63 4.72
C ILE A 158 -9.21 7.01 6.13
N LEU A 159 -8.31 7.45 6.99
CA LEU A 159 -8.20 6.91 8.35
C LEU A 159 -9.38 7.31 9.25
N ASN A 160 -10.05 8.42 8.94
CA ASN A 160 -11.15 8.98 9.75
C ASN A 160 -12.57 8.69 9.20
N VAL A 161 -12.66 7.79 8.23
CA VAL A 161 -13.95 7.31 7.69
C VAL A 161 -14.62 6.32 8.65
#